data_2ae3657ab7daf92f8a4587bc27c25c3f
#
_entry.id   2ae3657ab7daf92f8a4587bc27c25c3f
#
_cell.length_a   1.000
_cell.length_b   1.000
_cell.length_c   1.000
_cell.angle_alpha   90.00
_cell.angle_beta   90.00
_cell.angle_gamma   90.00
#
_symmetry.space_group_name_H-M   'P 1'
#
loop_
_entity.id
_entity.type
_entity.pdbx_description
1 polymer ?
#
loop_
_entity_poly.entity_id
_entity_poly.type
_entity_poly.pdbx_seq_one_letter_code
_entity_poly.pdbx_strand_id
1 'polypeptide(L)'
;MKRGGKMVRTYGLYLVLILCISFFLPRFLPGSPLSVLDEATASQNMEAFPDTFREYYAPEKPESVQFLLYLKHILCGDLGYSLTGKRKVADMIGESLGYSLLLAGLAMTVSTCIGVWYGMRAGLKEGSSPVRLFPLILLQAVPVFLLAESLRLLFSYRLSWFPPRGAYSVGMQDRKSTRL
;
A
#
# COMPACT_ATOMS: atom_id res chain seq x y z
N MET A 1 27.39 -23.81 9.00
CA MET A 1 27.56 -22.36 9.00
C MET A 1 27.74 -21.70 7.62
N LYS A 2 28.18 -22.38 6.52
CA LYS A 2 28.37 -21.76 5.17
C LYS A 2 27.08 -21.41 4.40
N ARG A 3 25.91 -21.97 4.74
CA ARG A 3 24.63 -21.68 4.05
C ARG A 3 24.05 -20.30 4.42
N GLY A 4 24.14 -19.86 5.66
CA GLY A 4 23.63 -18.55 6.09
C GLY A 4 24.29 -17.36 5.41
N GLY A 5 25.61 -17.39 5.24
CA GLY A 5 26.33 -16.31 4.56
C GLY A 5 25.98 -16.15 3.08
N LYS A 6 25.66 -17.26 2.38
CA LYS A 6 25.20 -17.20 0.99
C LYS A 6 23.80 -16.57 0.90
N MET A 7 22.91 -16.94 1.82
CA MET A 7 21.54 -16.37 1.85
C MET A 7 21.58 -14.85 2.12
N VAL A 8 22.32 -14.42 3.13
CA VAL A 8 22.45 -12.97 3.45
C VAL A 8 22.99 -12.20 2.25
N ARG A 9 24.02 -12.72 1.57
CA ARG A 9 24.59 -12.07 0.39
C ARG A 9 23.59 -12.00 -0.77
N THR A 10 22.82 -13.07 -0.99
CA THR A 10 21.81 -13.12 -2.06
C THR A 10 20.68 -12.14 -1.78
N TYR A 11 20.14 -12.11 -0.56
CA TYR A 11 19.09 -11.15 -0.20
C TYR A 11 19.60 -9.71 -0.20
N GLY A 12 20.85 -9.47 0.22
CA GLY A 12 21.50 -8.18 0.13
C GLY A 12 21.60 -7.67 -1.31
N LEU A 13 21.97 -8.57 -2.24
CA LEU A 13 22.04 -8.25 -3.67
C LEU A 13 20.64 -7.87 -4.22
N TYR A 14 19.61 -8.64 -3.87
CA TYR A 14 18.23 -8.33 -4.29
C TYR A 14 17.74 -7.00 -3.72
N LEU A 15 18.06 -6.70 -2.46
CA LEU A 15 17.73 -5.42 -1.85
C LEU A 15 18.36 -4.25 -2.63
N VAL A 16 19.66 -4.34 -2.91
CA VAL A 16 20.37 -3.30 -3.69
C VAL A 16 19.77 -3.17 -5.09
N LEU A 17 19.46 -4.29 -5.75
CA LEU A 17 18.84 -4.27 -7.08
C LEU A 17 17.47 -3.59 -7.05
N ILE A 18 16.63 -3.89 -6.06
CA ILE A 18 15.32 -3.26 -5.88
C ILE A 18 15.46 -1.76 -5.66
N LEU A 19 16.40 -1.34 -4.81
CA LEU A 19 16.66 0.08 -4.55
C LEU A 19 17.14 0.81 -5.82
N CYS A 20 18.02 0.19 -6.61
CA CYS A 20 18.44 0.75 -7.89
C CYS A 20 17.26 0.89 -8.87
N ILE A 21 16.46 -0.16 -9.04
CA ILE A 21 15.29 -0.14 -9.93
C ILE A 21 14.30 0.92 -9.45
N SER A 22 14.00 0.98 -8.16
CA SER A 22 13.07 1.94 -7.57
C SER A 22 13.52 3.39 -7.79
N PHE A 23 14.83 3.64 -7.78
CA PHE A 23 15.37 4.98 -8.00
C PHE A 23 15.43 5.36 -9.49
N PHE A 24 15.95 4.47 -10.34
CA PHE A 24 16.22 4.78 -11.74
C PHE A 24 14.99 4.60 -12.64
N LEU A 25 14.15 3.59 -12.40
CA LEU A 25 13.01 3.30 -13.26
C LEU A 25 12.07 4.50 -13.47
N PRO A 26 11.65 5.23 -12.43
CA PRO A 26 10.80 6.42 -12.61
C PRO A 26 11.47 7.55 -13.41
N ARG A 27 12.80 7.60 -13.41
CA ARG A 27 13.57 8.64 -14.13
C ARG A 27 13.70 8.36 -15.61
N PHE A 28 13.63 7.10 -16.03
CA PHE A 28 13.64 6.71 -17.44
C PHE A 28 12.29 6.84 -18.12
N LEU A 29 11.19 6.96 -17.34
CA LEU A 29 9.87 7.17 -17.94
C LEU A 29 9.71 8.63 -18.39
N PRO A 30 9.15 8.87 -19.59
CA PRO A 30 8.77 10.21 -20.01
C PRO A 30 7.75 10.80 -19.02
N GLY A 31 7.97 12.01 -18.54
CA GLY A 31 7.20 12.62 -17.47
C GLY A 31 7.70 12.23 -16.07
N SER A 32 9.03 12.24 -15.89
CA SER A 32 9.64 11.93 -14.60
C SER A 32 8.99 12.77 -13.48
N PRO A 33 8.89 12.22 -12.25
CA PRO A 33 8.35 12.98 -11.11
C PRO A 33 9.10 14.30 -10.84
N LEU A 34 10.34 14.39 -11.33
CA LEU A 34 11.16 15.60 -11.24
C LEU A 34 10.72 16.68 -12.23
N SER A 35 10.16 16.33 -13.40
CA SER A 35 9.62 17.31 -14.36
C SER A 35 8.44 18.09 -13.77
N VAL A 36 7.67 17.48 -12.89
CA VAL A 36 6.59 18.15 -12.14
C VAL A 36 7.17 19.22 -11.19
N LEU A 37 8.37 19.01 -10.69
CA LEU A 37 9.09 20.00 -9.89
C LEU A 37 9.62 21.15 -10.76
N ASP A 38 10.14 20.83 -11.93
CA ASP A 38 10.63 21.83 -12.87
C ASP A 38 9.49 22.70 -13.43
N GLU A 39 8.34 22.10 -13.77
CA GLU A 39 7.14 22.82 -14.19
C GLU A 39 6.54 23.68 -13.08
N ALA A 40 6.51 23.18 -11.83
CA ALA A 40 6.06 23.94 -10.68
C ALA A 40 7.00 25.11 -10.36
N THR A 41 8.29 24.95 -10.65
CA THR A 41 9.31 26.00 -10.52
C THR A 41 9.16 27.05 -11.62
N ALA A 42 8.87 26.63 -12.84
CA ALA A 42 8.69 27.51 -13.99
C ALA A 42 7.37 28.31 -13.95
N SER A 43 6.33 27.77 -13.31
CA SER A 43 4.99 28.37 -13.26
C SER A 43 4.75 29.34 -12.09
N GLN A 44 5.78 29.86 -11.42
CA GLN A 44 5.68 30.80 -10.28
C GLN A 44 4.80 30.32 -9.09
N ASN A 45 4.29 29.09 -9.11
CA ASN A 45 3.59 28.49 -7.99
C ASN A 45 4.58 27.91 -6.98
N MET A 46 5.65 28.67 -6.70
CA MET A 46 6.72 28.29 -5.78
C MET A 46 6.25 28.12 -4.32
N GLU A 47 5.11 28.68 -3.96
CA GLU A 47 4.48 28.50 -2.65
C GLU A 47 3.91 27.07 -2.47
N ALA A 48 3.81 26.28 -3.55
CA ALA A 48 3.20 24.97 -3.51
C ALA A 48 4.11 23.86 -2.93
N PHE A 49 5.43 24.05 -2.94
CA PHE A 49 6.38 23.07 -2.42
C PHE A 49 7.29 23.71 -1.36
N PRO A 50 7.34 23.17 -0.14
CA PRO A 50 8.26 23.64 0.91
C PRO A 50 9.72 23.55 0.43
N ASP A 51 10.59 24.47 0.85
CA ASP A 51 12.03 24.46 0.55
C ASP A 51 12.70 23.13 0.96
N THR A 52 12.18 22.49 2.01
CA THR A 52 12.56 21.15 2.45
C THR A 52 12.44 20.08 1.36
N PHE A 53 11.55 20.27 0.39
CA PHE A 53 11.36 19.34 -0.71
C PHE A 53 12.53 19.41 -1.73
N ARG A 54 12.97 20.62 -2.07
CA ARG A 54 14.13 20.86 -2.94
C ARG A 54 15.42 20.36 -2.30
N GLU A 55 15.57 20.60 -1.01
CA GLU A 55 16.72 20.14 -0.26
C GLU A 55 16.79 18.61 -0.20
N TYR A 56 15.63 17.96 -0.02
CA TYR A 56 15.53 16.50 0.05
C TYR A 56 15.87 15.82 -1.27
N TYR A 57 15.26 16.25 -2.37
CA TYR A 57 15.44 15.61 -3.68
C TYR A 57 16.66 16.12 -4.43
N ALA A 58 17.17 17.28 -4.07
CA ALA A 58 18.35 17.93 -4.66
C ALA A 58 18.40 17.82 -6.20
N PRO A 59 17.35 18.27 -6.94
CA PRO A 59 17.24 18.07 -8.39
C PRO A 59 18.40 18.69 -9.17
N GLU A 60 19.06 19.70 -8.62
CA GLU A 60 20.18 20.41 -9.22
C GLU A 60 21.50 19.60 -9.18
N LYS A 61 21.55 18.52 -8.39
CA LYS A 61 22.76 17.69 -8.24
C LYS A 61 22.80 16.57 -9.27
N PRO A 62 24.02 16.07 -9.64
CA PRO A 62 24.15 14.90 -10.50
C PRO A 62 23.38 13.68 -9.95
N GLU A 63 22.85 12.84 -10.83
CA GLU A 63 22.04 11.66 -10.46
C GLU A 63 22.77 10.71 -9.50
N SER A 64 24.08 10.57 -9.62
CA SER A 64 24.89 9.77 -8.71
C SER A 64 24.83 10.29 -7.26
N VAL A 65 24.85 11.62 -7.09
CA VAL A 65 24.75 12.26 -5.77
C VAL A 65 23.32 12.13 -5.23
N GLN A 66 22.30 12.30 -6.07
CA GLN A 66 20.91 12.08 -5.70
C GLN A 66 20.67 10.64 -5.24
N PHE A 67 21.27 9.66 -5.92
CA PHE A 67 21.18 8.24 -5.52
C PHE A 67 21.82 7.98 -4.15
N LEU A 68 22.98 8.57 -3.88
CA LEU A 68 23.64 8.43 -2.57
C LEU A 68 22.83 9.08 -1.44
N LEU A 69 22.22 10.25 -1.71
CA LEU A 69 21.31 10.90 -0.77
C LEU A 69 20.07 10.05 -0.52
N TYR A 70 19.48 9.48 -1.57
CA TYR A 70 18.34 8.56 -1.46
C TYR A 70 18.67 7.36 -0.57
N LEU A 71 19.83 6.70 -0.77
CA LEU A 71 20.26 5.61 0.08
C LEU A 71 20.46 6.04 1.53
N LYS A 72 21.07 7.20 1.76
CA LYS A 72 21.27 7.75 3.10
C LYS A 72 19.93 7.98 3.80
N HIS A 73 18.96 8.61 3.12
CA HIS A 73 17.64 8.87 3.68
C HIS A 73 16.91 7.58 4.05
N ILE A 74 16.92 6.56 3.17
CA ILE A 74 16.32 5.25 3.46
C ILE A 74 16.97 4.60 4.68
N LEU A 75 18.30 4.61 4.78
CA LEU A 75 19.02 4.03 5.92
C LEU A 75 18.72 4.78 7.24
N CYS A 76 18.41 6.06 7.17
CA CYS A 76 17.98 6.86 8.32
C CYS A 76 16.47 6.71 8.63
N GLY A 77 15.72 5.92 7.83
CA GLY A 77 14.27 5.77 8.00
C GLY A 77 13.45 6.97 7.50
N ASP A 78 14.08 7.89 6.79
CA ASP A 78 13.41 9.02 6.16
C ASP A 78 12.91 8.60 4.77
N LEU A 79 11.58 8.44 4.65
CA LEU A 79 10.91 8.03 3.44
C LEU A 79 10.58 9.18 2.49
N GLY A 80 10.95 10.40 2.87
CA GLY A 80 10.75 11.61 2.07
C GLY A 80 9.32 12.13 2.07
N TYR A 81 9.04 12.90 1.03
CA TYR A 81 7.78 13.61 0.87
C TYR A 81 7.00 13.07 -0.34
N SER A 82 5.68 13.03 -0.21
CA SER A 82 4.79 12.68 -1.32
C SER A 82 4.60 13.88 -2.23
N LEU A 83 4.87 13.70 -3.53
CA LEU A 83 4.62 14.70 -4.58
C LEU A 83 3.14 15.07 -4.67
N THR A 84 2.27 14.08 -4.60
CA THR A 84 0.82 14.27 -4.73
C THR A 84 0.20 14.77 -3.43
N GLY A 85 0.63 14.22 -2.29
CA GLY A 85 0.06 14.54 -0.97
C GLY A 85 0.67 15.76 -0.30
N LYS A 86 1.79 16.32 -0.82
CA LYS A 86 2.54 17.47 -0.27
C LYS A 86 2.88 17.36 1.23
N ARG A 87 3.03 16.12 1.73
CA ARG A 87 3.34 15.83 3.13
C ARG A 87 4.28 14.62 3.26
N LYS A 88 4.85 14.41 4.44
CA LYS A 88 5.77 13.30 4.68
C LYS A 88 5.13 11.95 4.43
N VAL A 89 5.84 11.08 3.73
CA VAL A 89 5.38 9.70 3.43
C VAL A 89 5.20 8.90 4.72
N ALA A 90 6.08 9.09 5.71
CA ALA A 90 5.99 8.42 7.01
C ALA A 90 4.67 8.72 7.73
N ASP A 91 4.20 9.97 7.72
CA ASP A 91 2.93 10.36 8.34
C ASP A 91 1.74 9.72 7.61
N MET A 92 1.78 9.71 6.27
CA MET A 92 0.74 9.06 5.45
C MET A 92 0.64 7.56 5.72
N ILE A 93 1.79 6.89 5.85
CA ILE A 93 1.85 5.47 6.20
C ILE A 93 1.30 5.26 7.60
N GLY A 94 1.75 6.05 8.58
CA GLY A 94 1.31 5.95 9.97
C GLY A 94 -0.21 6.09 10.13
N GLU A 95 -0.81 7.07 9.47
CA GLU A 95 -2.26 7.27 9.47
C GLU A 95 -3.02 6.09 8.84
N SER A 96 -2.52 5.54 7.74
CA SER A 96 -3.20 4.46 7.00
C SER A 96 -2.96 3.08 7.61
N LEU A 97 -1.78 2.87 8.22
CA LEU A 97 -1.34 1.57 8.72
C LEU A 97 -2.23 1.08 9.86
N GLY A 98 -2.62 1.97 10.77
CA GLY A 98 -3.47 1.64 11.91
C GLY A 98 -4.82 1.05 11.46
N TYR A 99 -5.48 1.70 10.51
CA TYR A 99 -6.75 1.22 9.96
C TYR A 99 -6.57 -0.10 9.18
N SER A 100 -5.51 -0.20 8.40
CA SER A 100 -5.22 -1.42 7.62
C SER A 100 -4.94 -2.62 8.51
N LEU A 101 -4.15 -2.45 9.57
CA LEU A 101 -3.84 -3.50 10.54
C LEU A 101 -5.07 -3.92 11.34
N LEU A 102 -5.90 -2.98 11.76
CA LEU A 102 -7.14 -3.27 12.46
C LEU A 102 -8.09 -4.08 11.58
N LEU A 103 -8.29 -3.64 10.33
CA LEU A 103 -9.15 -4.35 9.38
C LEU A 103 -8.62 -5.75 9.07
N ALA A 104 -7.31 -5.88 8.80
CA ALA A 104 -6.67 -7.17 8.55
C ALA A 104 -6.77 -8.10 9.77
N GLY A 105 -6.51 -7.58 10.97
CA GLY A 105 -6.62 -8.35 12.21
C GLY A 105 -8.04 -8.86 12.47
N LEU A 106 -9.04 -8.01 12.30
CA LEU A 106 -10.45 -8.42 12.42
C LEU A 106 -10.81 -9.47 11.37
N ALA A 107 -10.45 -9.24 10.11
CA ALA A 107 -10.73 -10.18 9.03
C ALA A 107 -10.06 -11.54 9.26
N MET A 108 -8.79 -11.56 9.68
CA MET A 108 -8.07 -12.80 10.01
C MET A 108 -8.73 -13.54 11.20
N THR A 109 -9.10 -12.81 12.24
CA THR A 109 -9.73 -13.42 13.42
C THR A 109 -11.06 -14.04 13.05
N VAL A 110 -11.93 -13.32 12.35
CA VAL A 110 -13.24 -13.81 11.93
C VAL A 110 -13.10 -15.01 10.98
N SER A 111 -12.22 -14.92 9.98
CA SER A 111 -12.03 -16.01 9.02
C SER A 111 -11.45 -17.28 9.68
N THR A 112 -10.53 -17.11 10.64
CA THR A 112 -9.96 -18.23 11.40
C THR A 112 -11.02 -18.88 12.28
N CYS A 113 -11.80 -18.11 13.03
CA CYS A 113 -12.88 -18.63 13.86
C CYS A 113 -13.90 -19.41 13.04
N ILE A 114 -14.36 -18.85 11.93
CA ILE A 114 -15.32 -19.51 11.02
C ILE A 114 -14.68 -20.78 10.40
N GLY A 115 -13.44 -20.68 9.93
CA GLY A 115 -12.73 -21.80 9.31
C GLY A 115 -12.52 -22.97 10.26
N VAL A 116 -12.06 -22.69 11.50
CA VAL A 116 -11.88 -23.71 12.54
C VAL A 116 -13.22 -24.32 12.94
N TRP A 117 -14.23 -23.51 13.18
CA TRP A 117 -15.56 -23.99 13.55
C TRP A 117 -16.16 -24.88 12.47
N TYR A 118 -16.09 -24.47 11.22
CA TYR A 118 -16.59 -25.25 10.08
C TYR A 118 -15.77 -26.53 9.88
N GLY A 119 -14.44 -26.44 9.94
CA GLY A 119 -13.53 -27.56 9.80
C GLY A 119 -13.75 -28.63 10.87
N MET A 120 -13.92 -28.23 12.12
CA MET A 120 -14.25 -29.16 13.22
C MET A 120 -15.59 -29.85 12.97
N ARG A 121 -16.63 -29.10 12.60
CA ARG A 121 -17.94 -29.71 12.30
C ARG A 121 -17.92 -30.65 11.10
N ALA A 122 -17.12 -30.35 10.11
CA ALA A 122 -16.98 -31.20 8.94
C ALA A 122 -16.19 -32.48 9.23
N GLY A 123 -15.15 -32.40 10.10
CA GLY A 123 -14.27 -33.52 10.43
C GLY A 123 -14.80 -34.46 11.50
N LEU A 124 -15.57 -33.98 12.48
CA LEU A 124 -16.04 -34.78 13.63
C LEU A 124 -17.26 -35.67 13.32
N LYS A 125 -17.93 -35.49 12.21
CA LYS A 125 -19.05 -36.36 11.81
C LYS A 125 -18.55 -37.57 11.02
N GLU A 126 -18.67 -38.75 11.59
CA GLU A 126 -18.46 -40.03 10.92
C GLU A 126 -19.31 -40.10 9.65
N GLY A 127 -18.71 -40.53 8.54
CA GLY A 127 -19.38 -40.54 7.23
C GLY A 127 -19.46 -39.20 6.52
N SER A 128 -18.47 -38.29 6.78
CA SER A 128 -18.39 -37.00 6.08
C SER A 128 -18.26 -37.19 4.56
N SER A 129 -19.38 -37.02 3.89
CA SER A 129 -19.43 -37.02 2.42
C SER A 129 -18.59 -35.86 1.88
N PRO A 130 -17.78 -36.07 0.83
CA PRO A 130 -17.02 -35.02 0.15
C PRO A 130 -17.90 -33.83 -0.27
N VAL A 131 -19.21 -34.07 -0.43
CA VAL A 131 -20.20 -33.02 -0.75
C VAL A 131 -20.22 -31.87 0.25
N ARG A 132 -19.85 -32.10 1.54
CA ARG A 132 -19.79 -31.01 2.55
C ARG A 132 -18.64 -30.04 2.33
N LEU A 133 -17.58 -30.50 1.72
CA LEU A 133 -16.43 -29.65 1.37
C LEU A 133 -16.62 -28.94 0.02
N PHE A 134 -17.59 -29.39 -0.77
CA PHE A 134 -17.87 -28.82 -2.10
C PHE A 134 -18.09 -27.30 -2.10
N PRO A 135 -18.85 -26.69 -1.17
CA PRO A 135 -19.01 -25.24 -1.13
C PRO A 135 -17.69 -24.49 -0.89
N LEU A 136 -16.79 -25.06 -0.08
CA LEU A 136 -15.47 -24.46 0.17
C LEU A 136 -14.58 -24.55 -1.07
N ILE A 137 -14.59 -25.69 -1.74
CA ILE A 137 -13.85 -25.91 -3.00
C ILE A 137 -14.37 -24.95 -4.07
N LEU A 138 -15.68 -24.81 -4.18
CA LEU A 138 -16.30 -23.88 -5.11
C LEU A 138 -15.93 -22.43 -4.82
N LEU A 139 -15.97 -22.04 -3.55
CA LEU A 139 -15.58 -20.68 -3.12
C LEU A 139 -14.10 -20.39 -3.39
N GLN A 140 -13.23 -21.39 -3.23
CA GLN A 140 -11.80 -21.28 -3.52
C GLN A 140 -11.51 -21.20 -5.03
N ALA A 141 -12.36 -21.76 -5.88
CA ALA A 141 -12.24 -21.66 -7.32
C ALA A 141 -12.55 -20.26 -7.87
N VAL A 142 -13.31 -19.45 -7.13
CA VAL A 142 -13.63 -18.06 -7.52
C VAL A 142 -12.43 -17.15 -7.21
N PRO A 143 -11.90 -16.40 -8.20
CA PRO A 143 -10.85 -15.41 -7.94
C PRO A 143 -11.31 -14.40 -6.88
N VAL A 144 -10.46 -14.15 -5.89
CA VAL A 144 -10.80 -13.32 -4.72
C VAL A 144 -11.24 -11.90 -5.10
N PHE A 145 -10.70 -11.37 -6.20
CA PHE A 145 -11.10 -10.03 -6.67
C PHE A 145 -12.55 -9.98 -7.18
N LEU A 146 -13.01 -11.06 -7.85
CA LEU A 146 -14.42 -11.15 -8.29
C LEU A 146 -15.37 -11.26 -7.10
N LEU A 147 -14.97 -12.03 -6.08
CA LEU A 147 -15.75 -12.13 -4.84
C LEU A 147 -15.83 -10.78 -4.15
N ALA A 148 -14.69 -10.09 -3.99
CA ALA A 148 -14.63 -8.77 -3.37
C ALA A 148 -15.48 -7.74 -4.13
N GLU A 149 -15.39 -7.73 -5.46
CA GLU A 149 -16.17 -6.81 -6.30
C GLU A 149 -17.68 -7.11 -6.24
N SER A 150 -18.06 -8.39 -6.23
CA SER A 150 -19.46 -8.80 -6.08
C SER A 150 -20.04 -8.39 -4.73
N LEU A 151 -19.25 -8.55 -3.64
CA LEU A 151 -19.66 -8.08 -2.31
C LEU A 151 -19.76 -6.55 -2.29
N ARG A 152 -18.82 -5.84 -2.91
CA ARG A 152 -18.89 -4.37 -3.02
C ARG A 152 -20.15 -3.92 -3.76
N LEU A 153 -20.47 -4.53 -4.89
CA LEU A 153 -21.69 -4.24 -5.65
C LEU A 153 -22.94 -4.51 -4.81
N LEU A 154 -22.98 -5.62 -4.10
CA LEU A 154 -24.12 -5.96 -3.26
C LEU A 154 -24.30 -4.98 -2.10
N PHE A 155 -23.26 -4.78 -1.29
CA PHE A 155 -23.35 -4.01 -0.05
C PHE A 155 -23.32 -2.49 -0.26
N SER A 156 -22.61 -2.02 -1.29
CA SER A 156 -22.47 -0.59 -1.54
C SER A 156 -23.55 -0.06 -2.49
N TYR A 157 -23.84 -0.76 -3.60
CA TYR A 157 -24.78 -0.25 -4.59
C TYR A 157 -26.22 -0.75 -4.39
N ARG A 158 -26.39 -2.03 -3.99
CA ARG A 158 -27.74 -2.57 -3.80
C ARG A 158 -28.31 -2.27 -2.42
N LEU A 159 -27.52 -2.47 -1.38
CA LEU A 159 -27.95 -2.30 0.01
C LEU A 159 -27.63 -0.91 0.57
N SER A 160 -26.73 -0.17 -0.08
CA SER A 160 -26.29 1.17 0.35
C SER A 160 -25.79 1.23 1.81
N TRP A 161 -25.25 0.10 2.31
CA TRP A 161 -24.74 0.00 3.68
C TRP A 161 -23.37 0.65 3.85
N PHE A 162 -22.56 0.63 2.80
CA PHE A 162 -21.21 1.17 2.79
C PHE A 162 -20.98 2.10 1.61
N PRO A 163 -20.11 3.11 1.74
CA PRO A 163 -19.76 3.97 0.63
C PRO A 163 -19.01 3.18 -0.46
N PRO A 164 -19.22 3.51 -1.76
CA PRO A 164 -18.60 2.77 -2.87
C PRO A 164 -17.08 2.93 -2.94
N ARG A 165 -16.51 3.99 -2.35
CA ARG A 165 -15.08 4.26 -2.27
C ARG A 165 -14.74 4.98 -0.97
N GLY A 166 -13.56 4.67 -0.41
CA GLY A 166 -13.07 5.29 0.82
C GLY A 166 -13.79 4.82 2.08
N ALA A 167 -13.31 5.31 3.22
CA ALA A 167 -13.88 4.99 4.53
C ALA A 167 -15.08 5.90 4.91
N TYR A 168 -15.29 6.98 4.15
CA TYR A 168 -16.32 7.98 4.42
C TYR A 168 -17.08 8.34 3.15
N SER A 169 -18.37 8.65 3.27
CA SER A 169 -19.14 9.27 2.18
C SER A 169 -18.63 10.70 1.95
N VAL A 170 -18.58 11.13 0.69
CA VAL A 170 -18.08 12.45 0.26
C VAL A 170 -18.73 13.61 1.03
N GLY A 171 -19.97 13.47 1.49
CA GLY A 171 -20.67 14.48 2.29
C GLY A 171 -20.20 14.64 3.75
N MET A 172 -19.39 13.71 4.29
CA MET A 172 -18.83 13.83 5.63
C MET A 172 -17.43 14.51 5.64
N GLN A 173 -16.74 14.49 4.52
CA GLN A 173 -15.42 15.08 4.38
C GLN A 173 -15.48 16.62 4.32
N ASP A 174 -16.51 17.16 3.69
CA ASP A 174 -16.75 18.63 3.61
C ASP A 174 -17.06 19.27 4.97
N ARG A 175 -17.65 18.53 5.91
CA ARG A 175 -17.96 19.08 7.25
C ARG A 175 -16.72 19.26 8.15
N LYS A 176 -15.60 18.58 7.89
CA LYS A 176 -14.37 18.73 8.66
C LYS A 176 -13.44 19.80 8.10
N SER A 177 -13.47 20.06 6.81
CA SER A 177 -12.65 21.10 6.17
C SER A 177 -13.20 22.53 6.37
N THR A 178 -14.47 22.66 6.78
CA THR A 178 -15.10 23.98 7.02
C THR A 178 -14.97 24.46 8.48
N ARG A 179 -14.24 23.74 9.34
CA ARG A 179 -14.03 24.09 10.77
C ARG A 179 -12.59 24.42 11.14
N LEU A 180 -11.79 24.86 10.17
CA LEU A 180 -10.46 25.45 10.42
C LEU A 180 -10.44 26.90 9.93
#